data_3b5daf59fdcc6d0c0c219deb3359ec73
#
_entry.id   3b5daf59fdcc6d0c0c219deb3359ec73
#
_cell.length_a   1.000
_cell.length_b   1.000
_cell.length_c   1.000
_cell.angle_alpha   90.00
_cell.angle_beta   90.00
_cell.angle_gamma   90.00
#
_symmetry.space_group_name_H-M   'P 1'
#
loop_
_entity.id
_entity.type
_entity.pdbx_description
1 polymer ?
#
loop_
_entity_poly.entity_id
_entity_poly.type
_entity_poly.pdbx_seq_one_letter_code
_entity_poly.pdbx_strand_id
1 'polypeptide(L)'
;MTYFVQNYDYQEIKVGEINHIYKVANDYNSFYKLPRQGRGDIGDEYTYRRAFYRGQSDSSWKIMPSISRNKGVDERISESGDLLFEVMAYEQHYNIQATRLIDFTTDINIALYFACCDGMDKDGAVFIWSYSPYDPKWIRTKIQCELVNIQKDKLSIHELAEELLVKYPELMENYCEIKDFCGGLVSFLVHGFMIMQPRSQQKTNIRIQRQKGCLYVCGVKFETPIDEMRTTLNAGDNIICPHEVAVPRELDGGHSLVKIIIPAKLKNAIMNELKSKGITKEYLLPD
;
A
#
# COMPACT_ATOMS: atom_id res chain seq x y z
N MET A 1 -7.11 -22.38 -6.55
CA MET A 1 -7.55 -21.11 -7.16
C MET A 1 -6.45 -20.67 -8.10
N THR A 2 -6.73 -20.62 -9.39
CA THR A 2 -5.76 -20.20 -10.40
C THR A 2 -5.72 -18.68 -10.39
N TYR A 3 -4.65 -18.07 -9.91
CA TYR A 3 -4.44 -16.64 -9.99
C TYR A 3 -4.03 -16.29 -11.41
N PHE A 4 -4.96 -15.84 -12.22
CA PHE A 4 -4.64 -15.28 -13.54
C PHE A 4 -4.02 -13.90 -13.33
N VAL A 5 -2.74 -13.78 -13.61
CA VAL A 5 -2.08 -12.48 -13.78
C VAL A 5 -2.37 -12.03 -15.19
N GLN A 6 -3.47 -11.33 -15.40
CA GLN A 6 -3.63 -10.53 -16.60
C GLN A 6 -2.83 -9.24 -16.41
N ASN A 7 -2.01 -8.86 -17.39
CA ASN A 7 -1.44 -7.53 -17.49
C ASN A 7 -2.58 -6.56 -17.81
N TYR A 8 -3.20 -5.97 -16.79
CA TYR A 8 -4.15 -4.90 -16.99
C TYR A 8 -3.44 -3.57 -16.87
N ASP A 9 -3.51 -2.77 -17.92
CA ASP A 9 -3.20 -1.37 -17.84
C ASP A 9 -4.23 -0.69 -16.93
N TYR A 10 -3.80 0.29 -16.12
CA TYR A 10 -4.72 1.06 -15.29
C TYR A 10 -5.83 1.64 -16.16
N GLN A 11 -7.07 1.62 -15.68
CA GLN A 11 -8.11 2.41 -16.29
C GLN A 11 -7.72 3.89 -16.14
N GLU A 12 -7.31 4.53 -17.23
CA GLU A 12 -7.00 5.96 -17.27
C GLU A 12 -8.24 6.75 -17.66
N ILE A 13 -8.59 7.73 -16.83
CA ILE A 13 -9.70 8.64 -17.06
C ILE A 13 -9.12 10.05 -17.23
N LYS A 14 -9.23 10.62 -18.43
CA LYS A 14 -8.88 12.01 -18.67
C LYS A 14 -10.04 12.92 -18.30
N VAL A 15 -9.78 13.91 -17.46
CA VAL A 15 -10.80 14.87 -17.04
C VAL A 15 -10.64 16.20 -17.77
N GLY A 16 -11.77 16.84 -18.12
CA GLY A 16 -11.77 18.15 -18.76
C GLY A 16 -12.04 19.32 -17.81
N GLU A 17 -12.62 19.03 -16.65
CA GLU A 17 -13.05 20.00 -15.65
C GLU A 17 -12.95 19.45 -14.23
N ILE A 18 -12.90 20.34 -13.24
CA ILE A 18 -12.68 19.97 -11.83
C ILE A 18 -13.84 19.12 -11.28
N ASN A 19 -15.09 19.47 -11.59
CA ASN A 19 -16.26 18.74 -11.12
C ASN A 19 -16.26 17.27 -11.56
N HIS A 20 -15.70 16.96 -12.73
CA HIS A 20 -15.60 15.59 -13.22
C HIS A 20 -14.67 14.75 -12.32
N ILE A 21 -13.62 15.35 -11.76
CA ILE A 21 -12.72 14.66 -10.82
C ILE A 21 -13.50 14.17 -9.58
N TYR A 22 -14.27 15.08 -8.98
CA TYR A 22 -15.07 14.76 -7.79
C TYR A 22 -16.16 13.74 -8.08
N LYS A 23 -16.78 13.82 -9.27
CA LYS A 23 -17.78 12.84 -9.70
C LYS A 23 -17.17 11.45 -9.79
N VAL A 24 -16.05 11.29 -10.49
CA VAL A 24 -15.33 10.00 -10.59
C VAL A 24 -14.96 9.50 -9.21
N ALA A 25 -14.36 10.34 -8.36
CA ALA A 25 -13.98 9.95 -7.01
C ALA A 25 -15.18 9.47 -6.17
N ASN A 26 -16.33 10.12 -6.28
CA ASN A 26 -17.56 9.74 -5.58
C ASN A 26 -18.14 8.44 -6.12
N ASP A 27 -18.13 8.23 -7.42
CA ASP A 27 -18.62 7.00 -8.05
C ASP A 27 -17.81 5.80 -7.52
N TYR A 28 -16.49 5.90 -7.47
CA TYR A 28 -15.64 4.85 -6.91
C TYR A 28 -15.80 4.67 -5.40
N ASN A 29 -16.03 5.72 -4.63
CA ASN A 29 -16.24 5.63 -3.20
C ASN A 29 -17.63 5.03 -2.86
N SER A 30 -18.67 5.32 -3.65
CA SER A 30 -20.03 4.83 -3.42
C SER A 30 -20.22 3.37 -3.84
N PHE A 31 -19.56 2.96 -4.91
CA PHE A 31 -19.70 1.61 -5.47
C PHE A 31 -19.21 0.49 -4.52
N TYR A 32 -18.33 0.82 -3.58
CA TYR A 32 -17.65 -0.15 -2.73
C TYR A 32 -18.06 -0.08 -1.24
N LYS A 33 -19.22 0.46 -0.94
CA LYS A 33 -19.76 0.47 0.44
C LYS A 33 -20.26 -0.90 0.95
N LEU A 34 -20.17 -1.94 0.15
CA LEU A 34 -20.60 -3.26 0.57
C LEU A 34 -19.66 -3.84 1.63
N PRO A 35 -20.19 -4.35 2.74
CA PRO A 35 -19.40 -5.04 3.72
C PRO A 35 -18.74 -6.26 3.07
N ARG A 36 -17.43 -6.42 3.26
CA ARG A 36 -16.75 -7.65 2.87
C ARG A 36 -17.18 -8.72 3.86
N GLN A 37 -17.84 -9.76 3.39
CA GLN A 37 -18.00 -10.98 4.18
C GLN A 37 -16.61 -11.60 4.31
N GLY A 38 -16.02 -11.51 5.52
CA GLY A 38 -14.76 -12.14 5.83
C GLY A 38 -14.88 -13.64 5.64
N ARG A 39 -13.96 -14.25 4.93
CA ARG A 39 -13.65 -15.67 5.16
C ARG A 39 -12.82 -15.68 6.43
N GLY A 40 -13.32 -16.33 7.45
CA GLY A 40 -12.87 -16.60 8.77
C GLY A 40 -11.37 -16.77 9.08
N ASP A 41 -10.56 -15.82 8.68
CA ASP A 41 -9.15 -15.76 9.02
C ASP A 41 -8.93 -14.66 10.06
N ILE A 42 -8.73 -15.11 11.29
CA ILE A 42 -8.15 -14.34 12.40
C ILE A 42 -8.73 -12.91 12.57
N GLY A 43 -9.81 -12.79 13.34
CA GLY A 43 -10.23 -11.52 13.94
C GLY A 43 -10.79 -10.49 12.98
N ASP A 44 -11.64 -10.90 12.04
CA ASP A 44 -12.31 -10.01 11.10
C ASP A 44 -13.28 -9.06 11.81
N GLU A 45 -12.80 -7.93 12.26
CA GLU A 45 -13.64 -6.77 12.35
C GLU A 45 -14.04 -6.38 10.91
N TYR A 46 -15.34 -6.25 10.66
CA TYR A 46 -15.90 -5.87 9.36
C TYR A 46 -15.27 -4.56 8.87
N THR A 47 -14.31 -4.65 7.98
CA THR A 47 -13.72 -3.49 7.34
C THR A 47 -14.49 -3.21 6.05
N TYR A 48 -15.13 -2.05 6.00
CA TYR A 48 -15.81 -1.60 4.79
C TYR A 48 -14.80 -1.19 3.73
N ARG A 49 -14.99 -1.61 2.49
CA ARG A 49 -14.25 -1.05 1.34
C ARG A 49 -14.50 0.44 1.25
N ARG A 50 -13.45 1.20 1.02
CA ARG A 50 -13.49 2.63 0.75
C ARG A 50 -12.42 3.02 -0.25
N ALA A 51 -12.57 4.20 -0.85
CA ALA A 51 -11.56 4.74 -1.73
C ALA A 51 -10.39 5.35 -0.93
N PHE A 52 -9.19 5.07 -1.41
CA PHE A 52 -7.94 5.69 -1.00
C PHE A 52 -7.36 6.41 -2.21
N TYR A 53 -6.73 7.54 -1.96
CA TYR A 53 -6.27 8.44 -3.01
C TYR A 53 -4.77 8.70 -2.89
N ARG A 54 -4.09 8.83 -4.03
CA ARG A 54 -2.70 9.26 -4.09
C ARG A 54 -2.52 10.25 -5.24
N GLY A 55 -1.97 11.43 -4.96
CA GLY A 55 -1.61 12.43 -5.96
C GLY A 55 -0.16 12.32 -6.40
N GLN A 56 0.09 12.52 -7.69
CA GLN A 56 1.43 12.66 -8.27
C GLN A 56 1.43 13.83 -9.26
N SER A 57 2.41 14.71 -9.15
CA SER A 57 2.50 15.93 -9.98
C SER A 57 2.87 15.67 -11.43
N ASP A 58 3.37 14.51 -11.76
CA ASP A 58 3.65 14.04 -13.13
C ASP A 58 2.90 12.73 -13.38
N SER A 59 1.99 12.75 -14.35
CA SER A 59 1.16 11.58 -14.69
C SER A 59 1.96 10.43 -15.32
N SER A 60 3.17 10.67 -15.79
CA SER A 60 4.05 9.62 -16.32
C SER A 60 4.68 8.75 -15.24
N TRP A 61 4.67 9.18 -13.99
CA TRP A 61 5.26 8.42 -12.90
C TRP A 61 4.42 7.20 -12.55
N LYS A 62 5.11 6.09 -12.33
CA LYS A 62 4.50 4.87 -11.80
C LYS A 62 4.32 4.97 -10.29
N ILE A 63 3.32 4.27 -9.75
CA ILE A 63 3.21 4.08 -8.31
C ILE A 63 4.32 3.12 -7.87
N MET A 64 5.28 3.63 -7.11
CA MET A 64 6.41 2.84 -6.62
C MET A 64 6.77 3.29 -5.20
N PRO A 65 7.11 2.37 -4.29
CA PRO A 65 7.65 2.71 -2.99
C PRO A 65 9.04 3.34 -3.13
N SER A 66 9.46 4.08 -2.10
CA SER A 66 10.74 4.79 -2.13
C SER A 66 11.93 3.85 -2.26
N ILE A 67 11.89 2.67 -1.67
CA ILE A 67 12.94 1.66 -1.77
C ILE A 67 13.18 1.18 -3.21
N SER A 68 12.13 1.08 -4.02
CA SER A 68 12.29 0.67 -5.44
C SER A 68 12.90 1.76 -6.33
N ARG A 69 12.88 3.02 -5.88
CA ARG A 69 13.48 4.16 -6.58
C ARG A 69 14.94 4.36 -6.24
N ASN A 70 15.35 3.97 -5.02
CA ASN A 70 16.67 4.17 -4.48
C ASN A 70 17.44 2.84 -4.44
N LYS A 71 18.02 2.46 -5.58
CA LYS A 71 18.79 1.22 -5.68
C LYS A 71 19.94 1.19 -4.66
N GLY A 72 20.05 0.07 -3.95
CA GLY A 72 21.15 -0.16 -2.99
C GLY A 72 20.93 0.45 -1.60
N VAL A 73 19.74 0.97 -1.33
CA VAL A 73 19.36 1.40 0.03
C VAL A 73 18.77 0.21 0.78
N ASP A 74 19.21 0.04 2.02
CA ASP A 74 18.73 -0.99 2.93
C ASP A 74 17.53 -0.44 3.73
N GLU A 75 16.46 -1.22 3.80
CA GLU A 75 15.25 -0.91 4.57
C GLU A 75 15.38 -1.35 6.05
N ARG A 76 16.53 -1.94 6.45
CA ARG A 76 16.70 -2.48 7.79
C ARG A 76 16.48 -1.44 8.88
N ILE A 77 15.67 -1.80 9.85
CA ILE A 77 15.34 -0.98 11.00
C ILE A 77 15.77 -1.75 12.24
N SER A 78 16.48 -1.08 13.15
CA SER A 78 16.98 -1.70 14.39
C SER A 78 15.88 -2.10 15.36
N GLU A 79 14.66 -1.58 15.18
CA GLU A 79 13.50 -1.88 16.00
C GLU A 79 12.87 -3.22 15.65
N SER A 80 12.15 -3.80 16.60
CA SER A 80 11.45 -5.06 16.43
C SER A 80 10.09 -5.07 17.13
N GLY A 81 9.24 -6.03 16.77
CA GLY A 81 7.94 -6.22 17.39
C GLY A 81 6.89 -5.18 16.99
N ASP A 82 6.01 -4.82 17.91
CA ASP A 82 4.83 -3.98 17.65
C ASP A 82 5.18 -2.54 17.22
N LEU A 83 6.37 -2.05 17.54
CA LEU A 83 6.82 -0.71 17.18
C LEU A 83 7.42 -0.62 15.76
N LEU A 84 7.80 -1.74 15.17
CA LEU A 84 8.52 -1.75 13.90
C LEU A 84 7.72 -1.05 12.79
N PHE A 85 6.42 -1.33 12.68
CA PHE A 85 5.56 -0.67 11.70
C PHE A 85 5.43 0.84 11.96
N GLU A 86 5.34 1.25 13.23
CA GLU A 86 5.24 2.66 13.60
C GLU A 86 6.50 3.44 13.22
N VAL A 87 7.67 2.84 13.41
CA VAL A 87 8.96 3.41 12.99
C VAL A 87 9.03 3.52 11.47
N MET A 88 8.71 2.45 10.73
CA MET A 88 8.67 2.47 9.27
C MET A 88 7.74 3.56 8.74
N ALA A 89 6.56 3.70 9.33
CA ALA A 89 5.59 4.71 8.93
C ALA A 89 6.08 6.13 9.23
N TYR A 90 6.77 6.33 10.34
CA TYR A 90 7.39 7.62 10.69
C TYR A 90 8.50 7.98 9.69
N GLU A 91 9.40 7.07 9.40
CA GLU A 91 10.51 7.27 8.46
C GLU A 91 10.00 7.56 7.04
N GLN A 92 8.96 6.85 6.60
CA GLN A 92 8.31 7.11 5.31
C GLN A 92 7.80 8.55 5.22
N HIS A 93 7.07 9.03 6.23
CA HIS A 93 6.45 10.36 6.19
C HIS A 93 7.45 11.51 6.27
N TYR A 94 8.58 11.29 6.93
CA TYR A 94 9.64 12.30 7.05
C TYR A 94 10.75 12.13 6.01
N ASN A 95 10.63 11.15 5.10
CA ASN A 95 11.65 10.80 4.11
C ASN A 95 13.03 10.57 4.73
N ILE A 96 13.09 9.98 5.92
CA ILE A 96 14.35 9.69 6.62
C ILE A 96 15.04 8.51 5.95
N GLN A 97 14.26 7.43 5.71
CA GLN A 97 14.76 6.23 5.08
C GLN A 97 13.82 5.77 3.95
N ALA A 98 14.35 5.08 2.96
CA ALA A 98 13.55 4.45 1.93
C ALA A 98 12.82 3.23 2.50
N THR A 99 11.53 3.13 2.24
CA THR A 99 10.67 2.05 2.74
C THR A 99 9.88 1.37 1.63
N ARG A 100 9.31 0.20 1.93
CA ARG A 100 8.33 -0.50 1.08
C ARG A 100 6.93 0.09 1.15
N LEU A 101 6.75 1.18 1.89
CA LEU A 101 5.46 1.82 2.09
C LEU A 101 5.18 2.83 0.99
N ILE A 102 3.91 2.99 0.68
CA ILE A 102 3.42 4.03 -0.24
C ILE A 102 2.34 4.82 0.48
N ASP A 103 2.51 6.16 0.50
CA ASP A 103 1.52 7.05 1.10
C ASP A 103 0.26 7.14 0.25
N PHE A 104 -0.87 7.01 0.91
CA PHE A 104 -2.20 7.32 0.41
C PHE A 104 -2.91 8.25 1.40
N THR A 105 -4.01 8.79 0.98
CA THR A 105 -4.91 9.60 1.81
C THR A 105 -6.35 9.14 1.65
N THR A 106 -7.17 9.40 2.67
CA THR A 106 -8.62 9.19 2.59
C THR A 106 -9.38 10.41 2.05
N ASP A 107 -8.66 11.49 1.70
CA ASP A 107 -9.25 12.75 1.23
C ASP A 107 -8.77 13.09 -0.18
N ILE A 108 -9.71 13.13 -1.13
CA ILE A 108 -9.44 13.48 -2.54
C ILE A 108 -8.78 14.87 -2.68
N ASN A 109 -9.14 15.84 -1.84
CA ASN A 109 -8.56 17.17 -1.93
C ASN A 109 -7.06 17.19 -1.60
N ILE A 110 -6.63 16.34 -0.66
CA ILE A 110 -5.22 16.18 -0.33
C ILE A 110 -4.47 15.52 -1.48
N ALA A 111 -5.04 14.49 -2.09
CA ALA A 111 -4.46 13.88 -3.29
C ALA A 111 -4.37 14.88 -4.46
N LEU A 112 -5.40 15.71 -4.64
CA LEU A 112 -5.40 16.77 -5.65
C LEU A 112 -4.30 17.81 -5.38
N TYR A 113 -4.07 18.16 -4.13
CA TYR A 113 -2.94 19.02 -3.78
C TYR A 113 -1.62 18.43 -4.28
N PHE A 114 -1.30 17.18 -3.95
CA PHE A 114 -0.07 16.52 -4.39
C PHE A 114 0.00 16.28 -5.91
N ALA A 115 -1.13 16.18 -6.58
CA ALA A 115 -1.18 16.08 -8.04
C ALA A 115 -0.91 17.43 -8.75
N CYS A 116 -1.10 18.56 -8.04
CA CYS A 116 -1.09 19.89 -8.64
C CYS A 116 -0.03 20.83 -8.06
N CYS A 117 0.63 20.49 -6.94
CA CYS A 117 1.53 21.42 -6.24
C CYS A 117 2.88 21.63 -6.93
N ASP A 118 3.21 20.83 -7.94
CA ASP A 118 4.48 20.88 -8.67
C ASP A 118 4.28 20.50 -10.15
N GLY A 119 5.33 20.66 -10.98
CA GLY A 119 5.29 20.31 -12.40
C GLY A 119 4.12 20.96 -13.14
N MET A 120 4.01 22.29 -13.07
CA MET A 120 2.87 23.05 -13.60
C MET A 120 2.67 22.94 -15.11
N ASP A 121 3.69 22.53 -15.83
CA ASP A 121 3.74 22.27 -17.27
C ASP A 121 3.37 20.83 -17.66
N LYS A 122 3.26 19.94 -16.67
CA LYS A 122 2.97 18.52 -16.87
C LYS A 122 1.58 18.16 -16.35
N ASP A 123 0.97 17.17 -16.98
CA ASP A 123 -0.25 16.58 -16.45
C ASP A 123 0.05 15.88 -15.13
N GLY A 124 -0.80 16.09 -14.14
CA GLY A 124 -0.77 15.37 -12.87
C GLY A 124 -1.62 14.10 -12.91
N ALA A 125 -1.55 13.29 -11.86
CA ALA A 125 -2.42 12.13 -11.70
C ALA A 125 -2.95 12.01 -10.28
N VAL A 126 -4.20 11.54 -10.16
CA VAL A 126 -4.74 11.01 -8.91
C VAL A 126 -5.09 9.55 -9.13
N PHE A 127 -4.49 8.70 -8.33
CA PHE A 127 -4.83 7.29 -8.26
C PHE A 127 -5.92 7.09 -7.22
N ILE A 128 -6.91 6.29 -7.55
CA ILE A 128 -8.01 5.88 -6.67
C ILE A 128 -7.93 4.38 -6.50
N TRP A 129 -7.70 3.94 -5.27
CA TRP A 129 -7.69 2.52 -4.95
C TRP A 129 -8.81 2.18 -3.98
N SER A 130 -9.71 1.33 -4.43
CA SER A 130 -10.78 0.84 -3.56
C SER A 130 -10.29 -0.40 -2.81
N TYR A 131 -10.19 -0.30 -1.50
CA TYR A 131 -9.61 -1.33 -0.67
C TYR A 131 -10.33 -1.47 0.68
N SER A 132 -10.25 -2.67 1.30
CA SER A 132 -10.62 -2.89 2.70
C SER A 132 -9.35 -2.83 3.54
N PRO A 133 -9.11 -1.77 4.32
CA PRO A 133 -7.86 -1.60 5.03
C PRO A 133 -7.72 -2.61 6.17
N TYR A 134 -6.48 -2.98 6.46
CA TYR A 134 -6.12 -3.84 7.58
C TYR A 134 -5.77 -3.01 8.83
N ASP A 135 -5.92 -3.60 10.00
CA ASP A 135 -5.45 -3.01 11.24
C ASP A 135 -3.91 -3.17 11.33
N PRO A 136 -3.17 -2.13 11.77
CA PRO A 136 -1.72 -2.23 11.98
C PRO A 136 -1.29 -3.34 12.94
N LYS A 137 -2.18 -3.76 13.84
CA LYS A 137 -1.90 -4.83 14.82
C LYS A 137 -2.06 -6.23 14.27
N TRP A 138 -2.58 -6.39 13.07
CA TRP A 138 -2.79 -7.71 12.48
C TRP A 138 -1.47 -8.42 12.22
N ILE A 139 -1.51 -9.73 12.36
CA ILE A 139 -0.34 -10.59 12.16
C ILE A 139 0.29 -10.42 10.77
N ARG A 140 -0.51 -10.14 9.74
CA ARG A 140 -0.02 -9.83 8.39
C ARG A 140 0.94 -8.64 8.38
N THR A 141 0.60 -7.58 9.09
CA THR A 141 1.45 -6.40 9.22
C THR A 141 2.76 -6.75 9.91
N LYS A 142 2.69 -7.54 10.99
CA LYS A 142 3.89 -8.02 11.68
C LYS A 142 4.79 -8.84 10.77
N ILE A 143 4.23 -9.81 10.04
CA ILE A 143 5.00 -10.64 9.09
C ILE A 143 5.71 -9.77 8.04
N GLN A 144 5.00 -8.82 7.43
CA GLN A 144 5.58 -7.93 6.42
C GLN A 144 6.69 -7.04 7.01
N CYS A 145 6.52 -6.58 8.23
CA CYS A 145 7.55 -5.79 8.91
C CYS A 145 8.79 -6.63 9.24
N GLU A 146 8.61 -7.87 9.70
CA GLU A 146 9.73 -8.76 10.00
C GLU A 146 10.65 -9.01 8.80
N LEU A 147 10.11 -8.96 7.58
CA LEU A 147 10.90 -9.15 6.36
C LEU A 147 12.05 -8.13 6.22
N VAL A 148 11.90 -6.91 6.77
CA VAL A 148 12.96 -5.90 6.70
C VAL A 148 14.19 -6.28 7.51
N ASN A 149 14.02 -7.14 8.52
CA ASN A 149 15.08 -7.59 9.42
C ASN A 149 15.71 -8.92 9.03
N ILE A 150 15.23 -9.58 7.98
CA ILE A 150 15.82 -10.82 7.46
C ILE A 150 17.19 -10.53 6.88
N GLN A 151 18.20 -11.32 7.27
CA GLN A 151 19.57 -11.11 6.84
C GLN A 151 19.89 -11.70 5.46
N LYS A 152 19.06 -12.63 4.98
CA LYS A 152 19.26 -13.32 3.71
C LYS A 152 18.67 -12.49 2.56
N ASP A 153 19.40 -12.38 1.46
CA ASP A 153 18.88 -11.75 0.23
C ASP A 153 17.80 -12.59 -0.44
N LYS A 154 17.81 -13.90 -0.19
CA LYS A 154 16.86 -14.87 -0.71
C LYS A 154 16.66 -15.97 0.31
N LEU A 155 15.41 -16.40 0.47
CA LEU A 155 15.05 -17.58 1.26
C LEU A 155 13.79 -18.24 0.71
N SER A 156 13.63 -19.51 1.02
CA SER A 156 12.40 -20.22 0.69
C SER A 156 11.26 -19.80 1.64
N ILE A 157 10.04 -19.97 1.20
CA ILE A 157 8.86 -19.76 2.05
C ILE A 157 8.88 -20.70 3.26
N HIS A 158 9.46 -21.91 3.11
CA HIS A 158 9.61 -22.84 4.22
C HIS A 158 10.57 -22.31 5.29
N GLU A 159 11.76 -21.83 4.89
CA GLU A 159 12.70 -21.18 5.81
C GLU A 159 12.09 -19.97 6.53
N LEU A 160 11.36 -19.14 5.79
CA LEU A 160 10.64 -18.00 6.39
C LEU A 160 9.59 -18.48 7.40
N ALA A 161 8.84 -19.54 7.06
CA ALA A 161 7.83 -20.10 7.96
C ALA A 161 8.47 -20.57 9.27
N GLU A 162 9.60 -21.28 9.20
CA GLU A 162 10.34 -21.72 10.39
C GLU A 162 10.81 -20.53 11.24
N GLU A 163 11.43 -19.51 10.63
CA GLU A 163 11.89 -18.30 11.34
C GLU A 163 10.72 -17.58 12.04
N LEU A 164 9.58 -17.43 11.34
CA LEU A 164 8.39 -16.78 11.90
C LEU A 164 7.77 -17.61 13.04
N LEU A 165 7.72 -18.94 12.93
CA LEU A 165 7.15 -19.81 13.97
C LEU A 165 7.99 -19.85 15.24
N VAL A 166 9.30 -19.67 15.15
CA VAL A 166 10.15 -19.48 16.34
C VAL A 166 9.76 -18.20 17.09
N LYS A 167 9.42 -17.14 16.38
CA LYS A 167 9.09 -15.83 16.95
C LYS A 167 7.61 -15.71 17.35
N TYR A 168 6.73 -16.31 16.57
CA TYR A 168 5.27 -16.24 16.68
C TYR A 168 4.64 -17.62 16.56
N PRO A 169 4.81 -18.50 17.58
CA PRO A 169 4.30 -19.86 17.53
C PRO A 169 2.77 -19.95 17.38
N GLU A 170 2.06 -18.90 17.83
CA GLU A 170 0.61 -18.77 17.69
C GLU A 170 0.13 -18.75 16.22
N LEU A 171 1.02 -18.49 15.27
CA LEU A 171 0.68 -18.54 13.85
C LEU A 171 0.16 -19.91 13.40
N MET A 172 0.59 -20.99 14.07
CA MET A 172 0.13 -22.34 13.76
C MET A 172 -1.28 -22.66 14.25
N GLU A 173 -1.89 -21.84 15.09
CA GLU A 173 -3.25 -22.13 15.64
C GLU A 173 -4.31 -22.28 14.53
N ASN A 174 -4.07 -21.66 13.36
CA ASN A 174 -4.98 -21.69 12.21
C ASN A 174 -4.57 -22.66 11.10
N TYR A 175 -3.51 -23.45 11.30
CA TYR A 175 -2.96 -24.35 10.28
C TYR A 175 -2.71 -25.73 10.88
N CYS A 176 -3.01 -26.79 10.10
CA CYS A 176 -2.79 -28.17 10.56
C CYS A 176 -1.31 -28.57 10.43
N GLU A 177 -0.65 -28.08 9.39
CA GLU A 177 0.73 -28.44 9.08
C GLU A 177 1.49 -27.20 8.56
N ILE A 178 2.82 -27.23 8.66
CA ILE A 178 3.68 -26.13 8.18
C ILE A 178 3.50 -25.85 6.68
N LYS A 179 3.20 -26.88 5.88
CA LYS A 179 2.92 -26.68 4.44
C LYS A 179 1.69 -25.83 4.18
N ASP A 180 0.65 -25.95 5.04
CA ASP A 180 -0.56 -25.14 4.93
C ASP A 180 -0.26 -23.69 5.30
N PHE A 181 0.57 -23.50 6.33
CA PHE A 181 1.07 -22.17 6.70
C PHE A 181 1.91 -21.55 5.58
N CYS A 182 2.79 -22.33 4.90
CA CYS A 182 3.52 -21.84 3.73
C CYS A 182 2.58 -21.36 2.61
N GLY A 183 1.49 -22.09 2.35
CA GLY A 183 0.46 -21.66 1.40
C GLY A 183 -0.21 -20.34 1.79
N GLY A 184 -0.49 -20.17 3.08
CA GLY A 184 -0.96 -18.92 3.66
C GLY A 184 0.04 -17.78 3.47
N LEU A 185 1.32 -18.03 3.77
CA LEU A 185 2.40 -17.03 3.61
C LEU A 185 2.52 -16.57 2.15
N VAL A 186 2.52 -17.46 1.17
CA VAL A 186 2.52 -17.06 -0.25
C VAL A 186 1.39 -16.08 -0.53
N SER A 187 0.15 -16.42 -0.11
CA SER A 187 -1.01 -15.54 -0.30
C SER A 187 -0.87 -14.20 0.40
N PHE A 188 -0.16 -14.13 1.54
CA PHE A 188 0.07 -12.89 2.28
C PHE A 188 1.12 -12.00 1.62
N LEU A 189 2.18 -12.62 1.09
CA LEU A 189 3.38 -11.92 0.65
C LEU A 189 3.31 -11.46 -0.81
N VAL A 190 2.57 -12.20 -1.67
CA VAL A 190 2.43 -11.84 -3.09
C VAL A 190 1.75 -10.49 -3.28
N HIS A 191 0.77 -10.19 -2.43
CA HIS A 191 -0.05 -8.99 -2.55
C HIS A 191 0.27 -8.00 -1.45
N GLY A 192 0.36 -6.72 -1.84
CA GLY A 192 0.35 -5.65 -0.86
C GLY A 192 -1.04 -5.44 -0.26
N PHE A 193 -1.11 -4.60 0.76
CA PHE A 193 -2.36 -4.29 1.43
C PHE A 193 -2.35 -2.87 2.03
N MET A 194 -3.55 -2.31 2.16
CA MET A 194 -3.74 -0.99 2.74
C MET A 194 -3.86 -1.09 4.26
N ILE A 195 -3.14 -0.25 4.97
CA ILE A 195 -3.23 -0.12 6.42
C ILE A 195 -3.74 1.27 6.77
N MET A 196 -4.72 1.31 7.66
CA MET A 196 -5.08 2.56 8.32
C MET A 196 -3.96 2.97 9.25
N GLN A 197 -3.76 4.27 9.32
CA GLN A 197 -2.75 4.84 10.17
C GLN A 197 -2.87 4.37 11.63
N PRO A 198 -1.75 4.01 12.29
CA PRO A 198 -1.73 3.69 13.70
C PRO A 198 -2.30 4.83 14.54
N ARG A 199 -3.20 4.52 15.48
CA ARG A 199 -3.81 5.54 16.36
C ARG A 199 -2.79 6.30 17.21
N SER A 200 -1.68 5.67 17.55
CA SER A 200 -0.54 6.27 18.24
C SER A 200 0.08 7.41 17.44
N GLN A 201 0.32 7.19 16.16
CA GLN A 201 0.91 8.19 15.27
C GLN A 201 -0.07 9.32 14.91
N GLN A 202 -1.37 9.04 14.91
CA GLN A 202 -2.37 10.10 14.72
C GLN A 202 -2.26 11.22 15.76
N LYS A 203 -1.73 10.93 16.93
CA LYS A 203 -1.59 11.92 18.02
C LYS A 203 -0.25 12.67 17.97
N THR A 204 0.80 12.05 17.45
CA THR A 204 2.18 12.55 17.53
C THR A 204 2.71 13.10 16.21
N ASN A 205 2.19 12.61 15.08
CA ASN A 205 2.62 13.04 13.76
C ASN A 205 1.58 13.94 13.09
N ILE A 206 1.83 15.25 13.17
CA ILE A 206 0.90 16.27 12.64
C ILE A 206 0.76 16.20 11.10
N ARG A 207 1.82 15.81 10.38
CA ARG A 207 1.75 15.63 8.92
C ARG A 207 0.74 14.56 8.56
N ILE A 208 0.83 13.43 9.22
CA ILE A 208 -0.06 12.31 9.03
C ILE A 208 -1.52 12.70 9.28
N GLN A 209 -1.79 13.41 10.38
CA GLN A 209 -3.14 13.86 10.71
C GLN A 209 -3.70 14.78 9.63
N ARG A 210 -2.94 15.81 9.26
CA ARG A 210 -3.37 16.81 8.28
C ARG A 210 -3.52 16.22 6.89
N GLN A 211 -2.69 15.25 6.54
CA GLN A 211 -2.78 14.52 5.28
C GLN A 211 -3.84 13.42 5.28
N LYS A 212 -4.51 13.14 6.42
CA LYS A 212 -5.43 12.00 6.56
C LYS A 212 -4.83 10.72 5.98
N GLY A 213 -3.54 10.53 6.31
CA GLY A 213 -2.69 9.55 5.69
C GLY A 213 -3.10 8.12 6.00
N CYS A 214 -2.83 7.24 5.10
CA CYS A 214 -2.83 5.80 5.23
C CYS A 214 -1.69 5.23 4.40
N LEU A 215 -1.33 3.99 4.63
CA LEU A 215 -0.14 3.40 4.04
C LEU A 215 -0.51 2.13 3.28
N TYR A 216 0.00 2.00 2.07
CA TYR A 216 0.00 0.74 1.35
C TYR A 216 1.34 0.06 1.57
N VAL A 217 1.31 -1.15 2.12
CA VAL A 217 2.47 -2.01 2.27
C VAL A 217 2.61 -2.83 1.01
N CYS A 218 3.72 -2.70 0.31
CA CYS A 218 3.97 -3.46 -0.90
C CYS A 218 4.20 -4.94 -0.59
N GLY A 219 3.78 -5.81 -1.50
CA GLY A 219 4.13 -7.22 -1.45
C GLY A 219 5.63 -7.46 -1.65
N VAL A 220 6.04 -8.70 -1.55
CA VAL A 220 7.43 -9.15 -1.73
C VAL A 220 7.62 -9.69 -3.14
N LYS A 221 8.80 -9.48 -3.69
CA LYS A 221 9.17 -10.08 -4.96
C LYS A 221 9.48 -11.57 -4.77
N PHE A 222 8.87 -12.39 -5.60
CA PHE A 222 9.18 -13.80 -5.74
C PHE A 222 10.12 -14.00 -6.94
N GLU A 223 11.10 -14.90 -6.82
CA GLU A 223 11.91 -15.33 -7.97
C GLU A 223 11.08 -16.17 -8.93
N THR A 224 10.24 -17.05 -8.39
CA THR A 224 9.32 -17.83 -9.18
C THR A 224 8.26 -16.92 -9.77
N PRO A 225 8.03 -16.93 -11.10
CA PRO A 225 6.92 -16.19 -11.71
C PRO A 225 5.59 -16.55 -11.06
N ILE A 226 4.70 -15.57 -10.91
CA ILE A 226 3.43 -15.75 -10.17
C ILE A 226 2.54 -16.84 -10.80
N ASP A 227 2.59 -16.99 -12.11
CA ASP A 227 1.88 -18.03 -12.88
C ASP A 227 2.45 -19.44 -12.68
N GLU A 228 3.73 -19.53 -12.28
CA GLU A 228 4.41 -20.79 -11.95
C GLU A 228 4.41 -21.09 -10.46
N MET A 229 3.93 -20.14 -9.62
CA MET A 229 3.93 -20.30 -8.17
C MET A 229 3.12 -21.51 -7.73
N ARG A 230 3.75 -22.33 -6.95
CA ARG A 230 3.14 -23.49 -6.32
C ARG A 230 2.38 -23.04 -5.09
N THR A 231 1.05 -23.01 -5.20
CA THR A 231 0.17 -22.45 -4.14
C THR A 231 -0.39 -23.52 -3.19
N THR A 232 -0.03 -24.81 -3.39
CA THR A 232 -0.60 -25.91 -2.59
C THR A 232 0.47 -26.80 -1.97
N LEU A 233 0.75 -27.98 -2.55
CA LEU A 233 1.60 -29.00 -1.89
C LEU A 233 3.06 -28.59 -1.70
N ASN A 234 3.59 -27.70 -2.54
CA ASN A 234 4.99 -27.27 -2.53
C ASN A 234 5.13 -25.75 -2.38
N ALA A 235 4.21 -25.10 -1.68
CA ALA A 235 4.25 -23.66 -1.45
C ALA A 235 5.56 -23.23 -0.76
N GLY A 236 6.11 -24.10 0.08
CA GLY A 236 7.36 -23.89 0.79
C GLY A 236 8.60 -23.75 -0.10
N ASP A 237 8.57 -24.31 -1.32
CA ASP A 237 9.70 -24.27 -2.27
C ASP A 237 9.82 -22.93 -3.01
N ASN A 238 8.81 -22.04 -2.92
CA ASN A 238 8.90 -20.73 -3.55
C ASN A 238 9.98 -19.88 -2.88
N ILE A 239 10.78 -19.21 -3.68
CA ILE A 239 11.86 -18.33 -3.22
C ILE A 239 11.39 -16.88 -3.25
N ILE A 240 11.62 -16.18 -2.15
CA ILE A 240 11.37 -14.74 -2.04
C ILE A 240 12.68 -13.96 -1.92
N CYS A 241 12.61 -12.69 -2.32
CA CYS A 241 13.65 -11.69 -2.10
C CYS A 241 13.11 -10.68 -1.06
N PRO A 242 13.39 -10.85 0.24
CA PRO A 242 12.77 -10.05 1.30
C PRO A 242 12.95 -8.54 1.15
N HIS A 243 14.09 -8.13 0.60
CA HIS A 243 14.44 -6.73 0.39
C HIS A 243 14.01 -6.17 -0.97
N GLU A 244 13.39 -6.99 -1.82
CA GLU A 244 12.81 -6.54 -3.07
C GLU A 244 11.29 -6.56 -2.99
N VAL A 245 10.66 -5.46 -3.36
CA VAL A 245 9.20 -5.31 -3.27
C VAL A 245 8.52 -5.52 -4.61
N ALA A 246 7.37 -6.15 -4.57
CA ALA A 246 6.48 -6.20 -5.72
C ALA A 246 5.83 -4.82 -5.90
N VAL A 247 6.00 -4.24 -7.10
CA VAL A 247 5.35 -2.97 -7.44
C VAL A 247 3.83 -3.19 -7.50
N PRO A 248 3.03 -2.30 -6.92
CA PRO A 248 1.58 -2.39 -6.99
C PRO A 248 1.10 -2.49 -8.44
N ARG A 249 0.26 -3.46 -8.71
CA ARG A 249 -0.38 -3.68 -10.02
C ARG A 249 -1.85 -3.32 -9.95
N GLU A 250 -2.48 -3.18 -11.10
CA GLU A 250 -3.88 -2.75 -11.24
C GLU A 250 -4.89 -3.59 -10.46
N LEU A 251 -4.64 -4.89 -10.35
CA LEU A 251 -5.50 -5.82 -9.62
C LEU A 251 -4.70 -6.58 -8.59
N ASP A 252 -4.56 -5.99 -7.42
CA ASP A 252 -4.00 -6.68 -6.28
C ASP A 252 -5.13 -7.20 -5.39
N GLY A 253 -5.29 -8.53 -5.31
CA GLY A 253 -6.32 -9.14 -4.48
C GLY A 253 -7.78 -8.83 -4.87
N GLY A 254 -8.06 -8.50 -6.14
CA GLY A 254 -9.41 -8.17 -6.63
C GLY A 254 -9.86 -6.73 -6.32
N HIS A 255 -8.92 -5.84 -6.05
CA HIS A 255 -9.15 -4.42 -5.82
C HIS A 255 -8.84 -3.62 -7.09
N SER A 256 -9.73 -2.69 -7.46
CA SER A 256 -9.54 -1.87 -8.66
C SER A 256 -8.73 -0.62 -8.35
N LEU A 257 -7.75 -0.36 -9.19
CA LEU A 257 -6.96 0.86 -9.20
C LEU A 257 -7.28 1.65 -10.47
N VAL A 258 -7.65 2.92 -10.30
CA VAL A 258 -7.98 3.83 -11.38
C VAL A 258 -7.06 5.04 -11.33
N LYS A 259 -6.68 5.56 -12.48
CA LYS A 259 -5.84 6.74 -12.61
C LYS A 259 -6.61 7.86 -13.31
N ILE A 260 -6.82 8.95 -12.60
CA ILE A 260 -7.36 10.19 -13.17
C ILE A 260 -6.20 11.04 -13.66
N ILE A 261 -6.17 11.37 -14.93
CA ILE A 261 -5.21 12.32 -15.51
C ILE A 261 -5.76 13.73 -15.37
N ILE A 262 -5.00 14.59 -14.71
CA ILE A 262 -5.32 15.99 -14.47
C ILE A 262 -4.49 16.84 -15.43
N PRO A 263 -5.09 17.46 -16.45
CA PRO A 263 -4.36 18.31 -17.39
C PRO A 263 -3.64 19.46 -16.69
N ALA A 264 -2.42 19.76 -17.14
CA ALA A 264 -1.60 20.86 -16.61
C ALA A 264 -2.37 22.18 -16.51
N LYS A 265 -3.19 22.48 -17.51
CA LYS A 265 -4.02 23.69 -17.55
C LYS A 265 -5.02 23.83 -16.38
N LEU A 266 -5.41 22.73 -15.74
CA LEU A 266 -6.35 22.74 -14.62
C LEU A 266 -5.65 22.92 -13.26
N LYS A 267 -4.35 22.70 -13.15
CA LYS A 267 -3.62 22.68 -11.89
C LYS A 267 -3.77 24.01 -11.11
N ASN A 268 -3.58 25.13 -11.78
CA ASN A 268 -3.72 26.45 -11.14
C ASN A 268 -5.12 26.67 -10.55
N ALA A 269 -6.16 26.32 -11.29
CA ALA A 269 -7.54 26.46 -10.83
C ALA A 269 -7.82 25.55 -9.63
N ILE A 270 -7.35 24.30 -9.67
CA ILE A 270 -7.45 23.35 -8.56
C ILE A 270 -6.72 23.89 -7.33
N MET A 271 -5.49 24.35 -7.46
CA MET A 271 -4.71 24.89 -6.35
C MET A 271 -5.38 26.11 -5.70
N ASN A 272 -5.98 27.00 -6.49
CA ASN A 272 -6.75 28.14 -5.97
C ASN A 272 -7.99 27.67 -5.18
N GLU A 273 -8.72 26.69 -5.70
CA GLU A 273 -9.86 26.09 -4.98
C GLU A 273 -9.43 25.44 -3.66
N LEU A 274 -8.34 24.66 -3.68
CA LEU A 274 -7.81 24.00 -2.48
C LEU A 274 -7.34 25.02 -1.43
N LYS A 275 -6.70 26.10 -1.87
CA LYS A 275 -6.29 27.19 -0.99
C LYS A 275 -7.50 27.86 -0.31
N SER A 276 -8.61 28.05 -1.02
CA SER A 276 -9.85 28.59 -0.44
C SER A 276 -10.45 27.66 0.62
N LYS A 277 -10.15 26.36 0.55
CA LYS A 277 -10.54 25.32 1.55
C LYS A 277 -9.50 25.18 2.68
N GLY A 278 -8.45 26.01 2.73
CA GLY A 278 -7.39 25.94 3.72
C GLY A 278 -6.35 24.83 3.49
N ILE A 279 -6.37 24.19 2.32
CA ILE A 279 -5.41 23.13 1.97
C ILE A 279 -4.22 23.80 1.29
N THR A 280 -3.15 24.03 2.06
CA THR A 280 -1.92 24.68 1.62
C THR A 280 -0.70 23.84 1.97
N LYS A 281 0.47 24.27 1.48
CA LYS A 281 1.74 23.63 1.81
C LYS A 281 2.01 23.66 3.31
N GLU A 282 1.83 24.80 3.94
CA GLU A 282 2.07 25.04 5.37
C GLU A 282 1.12 24.22 6.25
N TYR A 283 -0.11 23.98 5.75
CA TYR A 283 -1.06 23.10 6.43
C TYR A 283 -0.65 21.65 6.32
N LEU A 284 -0.32 21.15 5.11
CA LEU A 284 -0.08 19.73 4.86
C LEU A 284 1.34 19.27 5.25
N LEU A 285 2.31 20.17 5.16
CA LEU A 285 3.74 19.89 5.37
C LEU A 285 4.29 20.88 6.39
N PRO A 286 3.80 20.86 7.63
CA PRO A 286 4.39 21.70 8.68
C PRO A 286 5.84 21.30 8.93
N ASP A 287 6.67 22.26 9.30
CA ASP A 287 8.07 22.08 9.67
C ASP A 287 8.22 21.17 10.89
#